data_576c2f6b58ae05e0c1da5225e0cf5f11
#
_entry.id   576c2f6b58ae05e0c1da5225e0cf5f11
#
_cell.length_a   1.000
_cell.length_b   1.000
_cell.length_c   1.000
_cell.angle_alpha   90.00
_cell.angle_beta   90.00
_cell.angle_gamma   90.00
#
_symmetry.space_group_name_H-M   'P 1'
#
loop_
_entity.id
_entity.type
_entity.pdbx_description
1 polymer ?
#
loop_
_entity_poly.entity_id
_entity_poly.type
_entity_poly.pdbx_seq_one_letter_code
_entity_poly.pdbx_strand_id
1 'polypeptide(L)'
;MNNNNKNTLVVEGGAMRGIFAAGVLDEFLKQQYQPFERYFGVSAGATNIAAFLCKQPMRNYKVITDYSCRPEFINLARFIKGGHLFDLDWLWQETIREIRLHTEVFEQTPQEFYIVSTAIESGKAHYLKATSADMVHQLKASCAIPIAYRDYPIINDIAMTDGGVADSIPVIKAYEMGAREITVILSQCLGYRKKPSKAPWLTKKMYKNYPALIQTTLNRANFYNKSIDFIMNPPSDCKINIIAPPTNFKVGRTTQKFEVLNSGYNMGVDTAKAFLAK
;
A
#
# COMPACT_ATOMS: atom_id res chain seq x y z
N MET A 1 -22.07 -20.50 15.92
CA MET A 1 -20.73 -19.92 16.12
C MET A 1 -20.37 -19.25 14.81
N ASN A 2 -20.42 -17.91 14.73
CA ASN A 2 -19.99 -17.20 13.52
C ASN A 2 -18.46 -17.32 13.42
N ASN A 3 -18.02 -18.19 12.52
CA ASN A 3 -16.59 -18.40 12.27
C ASN A 3 -16.05 -17.19 11.47
N ASN A 4 -15.78 -16.08 12.16
CA ASN A 4 -15.22 -14.85 11.58
C ASN A 4 -13.72 -14.95 11.28
N ASN A 5 -13.14 -16.16 11.39
CA ASN A 5 -11.73 -16.42 11.16
C ASN A 5 -11.45 -16.49 9.65
N LYS A 6 -11.46 -15.33 9.00
CA LYS A 6 -11.10 -15.22 7.59
C LYS A 6 -9.59 -15.18 7.44
N ASN A 7 -9.05 -16.09 6.62
CA ASN A 7 -7.64 -15.99 6.21
C ASN A 7 -7.40 -14.66 5.50
N THR A 8 -6.46 -13.89 5.99
CA THR A 8 -6.33 -12.47 5.62
C THR A 8 -4.94 -12.15 5.08
N LEU A 9 -4.89 -11.41 3.97
CA LEU A 9 -3.66 -10.84 3.41
C LEU A 9 -3.57 -9.35 3.73
N VAL A 10 -2.44 -8.92 4.27
CA VAL A 10 -2.10 -7.51 4.53
C VAL A 10 -0.89 -7.13 3.68
N VAL A 11 -0.99 -6.04 2.90
CA VAL A 11 0.12 -5.57 2.06
C VAL A 11 0.49 -4.13 2.42
N GLU A 12 1.73 -3.96 2.89
CA GLU A 12 2.27 -2.66 3.31
C GLU A 12 2.37 -1.68 2.13
N GLY A 13 2.09 -0.39 2.40
CA GLY A 13 2.37 0.70 1.48
C GLY A 13 3.85 1.07 1.40
N GLY A 14 4.34 1.44 0.20
CA GLY A 14 5.77 1.70 0.05
C GLY A 14 6.21 2.53 -1.15
N ALA A 15 5.29 3.14 -1.91
CA ALA A 15 5.57 3.77 -3.20
C ALA A 15 6.35 2.79 -4.11
N MET A 16 7.50 3.18 -4.70
CA MET A 16 8.27 2.31 -5.62
C MET A 16 8.72 0.99 -4.98
N ARG A 17 8.83 0.89 -3.64
CA ARG A 17 9.11 -0.38 -2.95
C ARG A 17 8.00 -1.43 -3.10
N GLY A 18 6.80 -0.99 -3.48
CA GLY A 18 5.69 -1.89 -3.83
C GLY A 18 6.01 -2.86 -4.95
N ILE A 19 7.09 -2.64 -5.71
CA ILE A 19 7.57 -3.54 -6.75
C ILE A 19 7.87 -4.96 -6.21
N PHE A 20 8.33 -5.07 -4.95
CA PHE A 20 8.53 -6.36 -4.29
C PHE A 20 7.21 -7.10 -4.12
N ALA A 21 6.18 -6.42 -3.57
CA ALA A 21 4.86 -7.01 -3.39
C ALA A 21 4.19 -7.36 -4.74
N ALA A 22 4.47 -6.58 -5.82
CA ALA A 22 4.02 -6.93 -7.16
C ALA A 22 4.60 -8.29 -7.60
N GLY A 23 5.90 -8.52 -7.41
CA GLY A 23 6.53 -9.80 -7.72
C GLY A 23 5.97 -10.96 -6.90
N VAL A 24 5.71 -10.74 -5.62
CA VAL A 24 5.09 -11.76 -4.74
C VAL A 24 3.70 -12.15 -5.24
N LEU A 25 2.85 -11.17 -5.52
CA LEU A 25 1.46 -11.42 -5.91
C LEU A 25 1.35 -11.98 -7.33
N ASP A 26 2.23 -11.57 -8.24
CA ASP A 26 2.29 -12.15 -9.60
C ASP A 26 2.71 -13.62 -9.57
N GLU A 27 3.66 -14.00 -8.70
CA GLU A 27 4.01 -15.41 -8.51
C GLU A 27 2.85 -16.19 -7.85
N PHE A 28 2.13 -15.60 -6.90
CA PHE A 28 0.91 -16.22 -6.33
C PHE A 28 -0.15 -16.46 -7.40
N LEU A 29 -0.38 -15.50 -8.31
CA LEU A 29 -1.30 -15.70 -9.44
C LEU A 29 -0.84 -16.84 -10.34
N LYS A 30 0.45 -16.89 -10.68
CA LYS A 30 1.05 -17.92 -11.51
C LYS A 30 0.89 -19.31 -10.92
N GLN A 31 1.05 -19.44 -9.60
CA GLN A 31 0.91 -20.70 -8.86
C GLN A 31 -0.54 -20.98 -8.42
N GLN A 32 -1.50 -20.14 -8.84
CA GLN A 32 -2.92 -20.23 -8.45
C GLN A 32 -3.12 -20.23 -6.92
N TYR A 33 -2.22 -19.60 -6.17
CA TYR A 33 -2.27 -19.52 -4.73
C TYR A 33 -3.08 -18.31 -4.28
N GLN A 34 -4.31 -18.54 -3.85
CA GLN A 34 -5.23 -17.50 -3.39
C GLN A 34 -6.10 -17.99 -2.20
N PRO A 35 -5.49 -18.35 -1.06
CA PRO A 35 -6.24 -18.89 0.08
C PRO A 35 -6.93 -17.82 0.93
N PHE A 36 -6.82 -16.53 0.55
CA PHE A 36 -7.28 -15.41 1.36
C PHE A 36 -8.73 -15.03 1.03
N GLU A 37 -9.52 -14.79 2.07
CA GLU A 37 -10.91 -14.32 1.97
C GLU A 37 -11.01 -12.81 2.19
N ARG A 38 -10.01 -12.22 2.88
CA ARG A 38 -9.97 -10.79 3.19
C ARG A 38 -8.60 -10.20 2.89
N TYR A 39 -8.61 -8.96 2.40
CA TYR A 39 -7.41 -8.25 1.97
C TYR A 39 -7.40 -6.85 2.56
N PHE A 40 -6.24 -6.42 3.06
CA PHE A 40 -5.98 -5.04 3.47
C PHE A 40 -4.77 -4.50 2.72
N GLY A 41 -4.94 -3.39 2.02
CA GLY A 41 -3.86 -2.75 1.27
C GLY A 41 -3.73 -1.26 1.56
N VAL A 42 -2.50 -0.79 1.51
CA VAL A 42 -2.16 0.61 1.74
C VAL A 42 -1.36 1.14 0.56
N SER A 43 -1.81 2.24 -0.08
CA SER A 43 -1.04 2.91 -1.15
C SER A 43 -0.62 1.90 -2.25
N ALA A 44 0.67 1.80 -2.60
CA ALA A 44 1.17 0.81 -3.55
C ALA A 44 0.79 -0.65 -3.19
N GLY A 45 0.64 -0.97 -1.90
CA GLY A 45 0.14 -2.28 -1.47
C GLY A 45 -1.31 -2.52 -1.86
N ALA A 46 -2.15 -1.48 -1.79
CA ALA A 46 -3.54 -1.55 -2.23
C ALA A 46 -3.65 -1.73 -3.75
N THR A 47 -2.84 -1.00 -4.54
CA THR A 47 -2.82 -1.16 -6.00
C THR A 47 -2.35 -2.55 -6.42
N ASN A 48 -1.40 -3.15 -5.69
CA ASN A 48 -0.93 -4.51 -5.93
C ASN A 48 -2.03 -5.55 -5.66
N ILE A 49 -2.75 -5.43 -4.54
CA ILE A 49 -3.91 -6.30 -4.24
C ILE A 49 -4.99 -6.15 -5.31
N ALA A 50 -5.28 -4.91 -5.74
CA ALA A 50 -6.28 -4.67 -6.77
C ALA A 50 -5.94 -5.40 -8.08
N ALA A 51 -4.69 -5.31 -8.57
CA ALA A 51 -4.25 -6.03 -9.76
C ALA A 51 -4.33 -7.55 -9.57
N PHE A 52 -3.97 -8.06 -8.39
CA PHE A 52 -4.07 -9.47 -8.02
C PHE A 52 -5.52 -9.97 -8.06
N LEU A 53 -6.46 -9.25 -7.43
CA LEU A 53 -7.88 -9.61 -7.39
C LEU A 53 -8.54 -9.47 -8.76
N CYS A 54 -8.09 -8.53 -9.58
CA CYS A 54 -8.52 -8.38 -10.98
C CYS A 54 -7.82 -9.35 -11.95
N LYS A 55 -7.01 -10.31 -11.45
CA LYS A 55 -6.30 -11.32 -12.25
C LYS A 55 -5.43 -10.72 -13.37
N GLN A 56 -4.74 -9.62 -13.07
CA GLN A 56 -3.89 -8.91 -14.03
C GLN A 56 -2.40 -9.00 -13.64
N PRO A 57 -1.72 -10.14 -13.91
CA PRO A 57 -0.29 -10.28 -13.65
C PRO A 57 0.49 -9.25 -14.45
N MET A 58 1.64 -8.84 -13.95
CA MET A 58 2.54 -7.84 -14.53
C MET A 58 1.96 -6.42 -14.65
N ARG A 59 0.66 -6.20 -14.35
CA ARG A 59 0.08 -4.85 -14.44
C ARG A 59 0.82 -3.85 -13.57
N ASN A 60 1.01 -4.16 -12.30
CA ASN A 60 1.67 -3.22 -11.38
C ASN A 60 3.19 -3.17 -11.57
N TYR A 61 3.82 -4.23 -12.07
CA TYR A 61 5.18 -4.14 -12.58
C TYR A 61 5.29 -3.02 -13.62
N LYS A 62 4.44 -3.04 -14.66
CA LYS A 62 4.40 -2.00 -15.70
C LYS A 62 4.07 -0.61 -15.13
N VAL A 63 3.08 -0.50 -14.24
CA VAL A 63 2.76 0.79 -13.59
C VAL A 63 4.00 1.38 -12.91
N ILE A 64 4.79 0.57 -12.22
CA ILE A 64 5.96 1.04 -11.49
C ILE A 64 7.14 1.31 -12.43
N THR A 65 7.43 0.42 -13.39
CA THR A 65 8.63 0.53 -14.25
C THR A 65 8.42 1.47 -15.44
N ASP A 66 7.24 1.42 -16.08
CA ASP A 66 7.02 2.11 -17.35
C ASP A 66 6.34 3.48 -17.16
N TYR A 67 5.42 3.60 -16.18
CA TYR A 67 4.67 4.84 -15.95
C TYR A 67 5.24 5.66 -14.80
N SER A 68 5.48 5.04 -13.63
CA SER A 68 5.95 5.80 -12.45
C SER A 68 7.41 6.28 -12.58
N CYS A 69 8.15 5.82 -13.58
CA CYS A 69 9.49 6.30 -13.90
C CYS A 69 9.49 7.47 -14.90
N ARG A 70 8.35 7.81 -15.49
CA ARG A 70 8.25 8.91 -16.45
C ARG A 70 8.35 10.28 -15.77
N PRO A 71 8.96 11.29 -16.42
CA PRO A 71 9.10 12.63 -15.85
C PRO A 71 7.74 13.33 -15.65
N GLU A 72 6.69 12.90 -16.34
CA GLU A 72 5.32 13.37 -16.15
C GLU A 72 4.79 12.96 -14.78
N PHE A 73 5.17 11.80 -14.23
CA PHE A 73 4.72 11.38 -12.91
C PHE A 73 5.56 12.00 -11.80
N ILE A 74 6.91 11.85 -11.82
CA ILE A 74 7.79 12.42 -10.78
C ILE A 74 8.53 13.62 -11.34
N ASN A 75 8.19 14.84 -10.88
CA ASN A 75 8.77 16.07 -11.41
C ASN A 75 9.05 17.11 -10.32
N LEU A 76 10.33 17.26 -9.98
CA LEU A 76 10.79 18.22 -8.97
C LEU A 76 10.62 19.68 -9.44
N ALA A 77 10.82 19.98 -10.73
CA ALA A 77 10.65 21.32 -11.26
C ALA A 77 9.18 21.77 -11.19
N ARG A 78 8.23 20.89 -11.50
CA ARG A 78 6.80 21.14 -11.30
C ARG A 78 6.48 21.37 -9.82
N PHE A 79 7.06 20.59 -8.92
CA PHE A 79 6.85 20.74 -7.48
C PHE A 79 7.32 22.09 -6.94
N ILE A 80 8.49 22.56 -7.38
CA ILE A 80 9.05 23.87 -7.01
C ILE A 80 8.15 25.01 -7.50
N LYS A 81 7.54 24.86 -8.69
CA LYS A 81 6.59 25.83 -9.27
C LYS A 81 5.19 25.78 -8.67
N GLY A 82 4.95 24.95 -7.63
CA GLY A 82 3.67 24.87 -6.92
C GLY A 82 2.76 23.72 -7.33
N GLY A 83 3.15 22.86 -8.28
CA GLY A 83 2.41 21.66 -8.67
C GLY A 83 2.75 20.42 -7.81
N HIS A 84 2.28 19.24 -8.22
CA HIS A 84 2.57 17.97 -7.57
C HIS A 84 4.01 17.51 -7.81
N LEU A 85 4.64 16.88 -6.81
CA LEU A 85 5.85 16.08 -7.02
C LEU A 85 5.48 14.77 -7.73
N PHE A 86 4.43 14.10 -7.25
CA PHE A 86 3.83 12.91 -7.85
C PHE A 86 2.49 13.28 -8.46
N ASP A 87 2.39 13.23 -9.79
CA ASP A 87 1.14 13.53 -10.48
C ASP A 87 0.27 12.29 -10.58
N LEU A 88 -0.55 12.09 -9.55
CA LEU A 88 -1.48 10.97 -9.54
C LEU A 88 -2.58 11.12 -10.60
N ASP A 89 -3.01 12.34 -10.94
CA ASP A 89 -4.02 12.56 -11.96
C ASP A 89 -3.52 12.04 -13.30
N TRP A 90 -2.32 12.44 -13.69
CA TRP A 90 -1.67 11.95 -14.90
C TRP A 90 -1.51 10.42 -14.86
N LEU A 91 -0.97 9.88 -13.77
CA LEU A 91 -0.74 8.42 -13.66
C LEU A 91 -2.05 7.63 -13.82
N TRP A 92 -3.12 8.08 -13.16
CA TRP A 92 -4.42 7.42 -13.24
C TRP A 92 -5.03 7.54 -14.64
N GLN A 93 -4.98 8.71 -15.26
CA GLN A 93 -5.48 8.91 -16.63
C GLN A 93 -4.77 7.98 -17.62
N GLU A 94 -3.43 7.95 -17.59
CA GLU A 94 -2.65 7.12 -18.51
C GLU A 94 -2.86 5.62 -18.27
N THR A 95 -2.87 5.18 -17.03
CA THR A 95 -3.06 3.76 -16.70
C THR A 95 -4.49 3.28 -16.94
N ILE A 96 -5.50 4.14 -16.79
CA ILE A 96 -6.89 3.82 -17.19
C ILE A 96 -6.98 3.68 -18.71
N ARG A 97 -6.30 4.55 -19.46
CA ARG A 97 -6.30 4.52 -20.94
C ARG A 97 -5.59 3.29 -21.51
N GLU A 98 -4.40 2.95 -20.99
CA GLU A 98 -3.50 1.99 -21.62
C GLU A 98 -3.54 0.59 -20.98
N ILE A 99 -3.71 0.52 -19.66
CA ILE A 99 -3.70 -0.73 -18.89
C ILE A 99 -4.75 -0.69 -17.76
N ARG A 100 -6.01 -0.40 -18.12
CA ARG A 100 -7.07 -0.24 -17.11
C ARG A 100 -7.17 -1.42 -16.15
N LEU A 101 -7.60 -1.14 -14.93
CA LEU A 101 -7.91 -2.18 -13.97
C LEU A 101 -9.25 -2.83 -14.31
N HIS A 102 -9.29 -4.17 -14.39
CA HIS A 102 -10.48 -4.95 -14.73
C HIS A 102 -11.36 -5.17 -13.49
N THR A 103 -11.96 -4.08 -12.99
CA THR A 103 -12.78 -4.11 -11.76
C THR A 103 -14.01 -5.01 -11.87
N GLU A 104 -14.47 -5.28 -13.08
CA GLU A 104 -15.53 -6.25 -13.38
C GLU A 104 -15.15 -7.70 -13.00
N VAL A 105 -13.87 -8.04 -13.02
CA VAL A 105 -13.37 -9.35 -12.54
C VAL A 105 -13.46 -9.42 -11.03
N PHE A 106 -13.11 -8.33 -10.33
CA PHE A 106 -13.22 -8.25 -8.88
C PHE A 106 -14.68 -8.38 -8.40
N GLU A 107 -15.64 -7.81 -9.13
CA GLU A 107 -17.07 -7.89 -8.79
C GLU A 107 -17.60 -9.33 -8.68
N GLN A 108 -16.97 -10.25 -9.42
CA GLN A 108 -17.34 -11.66 -9.43
C GLN A 108 -16.67 -12.47 -8.30
N THR A 109 -15.85 -11.82 -7.46
CA THR A 109 -15.12 -12.50 -6.40
C THR A 109 -15.85 -12.39 -5.06
N PRO A 110 -15.83 -13.43 -4.20
CA PRO A 110 -16.42 -13.38 -2.87
C PRO A 110 -15.52 -12.67 -1.84
N GLN A 111 -14.30 -12.28 -2.23
CA GLN A 111 -13.30 -11.72 -1.33
C GLN A 111 -13.65 -10.31 -0.88
N GLU A 112 -13.33 -10.01 0.39
CA GLU A 112 -13.42 -8.66 0.92
C GLU A 112 -12.09 -7.93 0.75
N PHE A 113 -12.12 -6.75 0.16
CA PHE A 113 -10.94 -5.91 0.01
C PHE A 113 -11.13 -4.57 0.70
N TYR A 114 -10.22 -4.22 1.61
CA TYR A 114 -10.18 -2.97 2.34
C TYR A 114 -8.97 -2.14 1.90
N ILE A 115 -9.26 -0.95 1.38
CA ILE A 115 -8.27 0.05 0.96
C ILE A 115 -8.14 1.07 2.09
N VAL A 116 -6.90 1.26 2.58
CA VAL A 116 -6.65 2.15 3.71
C VAL A 116 -6.31 3.55 3.23
N SER A 117 -7.04 4.55 3.75
CA SER A 117 -6.76 5.97 3.56
C SER A 117 -6.76 6.69 4.91
N THR A 118 -6.22 7.91 4.97
CA THR A 118 -6.21 8.74 6.17
C THR A 118 -7.11 9.95 5.96
N ALA A 119 -8.10 10.17 6.81
CA ALA A 119 -8.91 11.38 6.79
C ALA A 119 -8.07 12.59 7.27
N ILE A 120 -8.05 13.68 6.50
CA ILE A 120 -7.17 14.83 6.83
C ILE A 120 -7.62 15.59 8.06
N GLU A 121 -8.92 15.72 8.30
CA GLU A 121 -9.46 16.48 9.43
C GLU A 121 -9.26 15.75 10.75
N SER A 122 -9.53 14.45 10.80
CA SER A 122 -9.43 13.65 12.03
C SER A 122 -8.06 13.00 12.22
N GLY A 123 -7.24 12.90 11.17
CA GLY A 123 -5.97 12.15 11.17
C GLY A 123 -6.15 10.64 11.34
N LYS A 124 -7.37 10.10 11.31
CA LYS A 124 -7.67 8.68 11.54
C LYS A 124 -7.58 7.87 10.25
N ALA A 125 -7.19 6.61 10.40
CA ALA A 125 -7.27 5.63 9.32
C ALA A 125 -8.72 5.27 9.01
N HIS A 126 -9.06 5.21 7.72
CA HIS A 126 -10.31 4.71 7.19
C HIS A 126 -10.04 3.45 6.35
N TYR A 127 -10.79 2.40 6.64
CA TYR A 127 -10.68 1.10 5.97
C TYR A 127 -11.87 0.95 5.02
N LEU A 128 -11.68 1.40 3.79
CA LEU A 128 -12.71 1.52 2.78
C LEU A 128 -12.94 0.16 2.12
N LYS A 129 -14.12 -0.43 2.30
CA LYS A 129 -14.47 -1.68 1.60
C LYS A 129 -14.64 -1.36 0.12
N ALA A 130 -13.82 -2.00 -0.71
CA ALA A 130 -13.82 -1.77 -2.15
C ALA A 130 -15.06 -2.40 -2.82
N THR A 131 -15.60 -1.66 -3.79
CA THR A 131 -16.54 -2.16 -4.78
C THR A 131 -15.94 -1.97 -6.18
N SER A 132 -16.47 -2.64 -7.20
CA SER A 132 -16.01 -2.43 -8.59
C SER A 132 -16.13 -0.96 -9.03
N ALA A 133 -17.15 -0.26 -8.57
CA ALA A 133 -17.41 1.15 -8.89
C ALA A 133 -16.44 2.11 -8.20
N ASP A 134 -16.12 1.89 -6.92
CA ASP A 134 -15.39 2.86 -6.10
C ASP A 134 -13.89 2.58 -6.02
N MET A 135 -13.45 1.36 -6.34
CA MET A 135 -12.09 0.89 -6.13
C MET A 135 -11.04 1.85 -6.70
N VAL A 136 -11.19 2.28 -7.94
CA VAL A 136 -10.20 3.13 -8.62
C VAL A 136 -10.02 4.47 -7.89
N HIS A 137 -11.12 5.07 -7.44
CA HIS A 137 -11.10 6.33 -6.70
C HIS A 137 -10.51 6.16 -5.29
N GLN A 138 -10.88 5.09 -4.60
CA GLN A 138 -10.32 4.74 -3.28
C GLN A 138 -8.81 4.45 -3.36
N LEU A 139 -8.33 3.77 -4.42
CA LEU A 139 -6.91 3.52 -4.66
C LEU A 139 -6.15 4.84 -4.85
N LYS A 140 -6.69 5.78 -5.63
CA LYS A 140 -6.09 7.11 -5.80
C LYS A 140 -5.96 7.83 -4.46
N ALA A 141 -7.01 7.81 -3.63
CA ALA A 141 -6.99 8.41 -2.29
C ALA A 141 -5.93 7.77 -1.38
N SER A 142 -5.82 6.42 -1.40
CA SER A 142 -4.81 5.69 -0.65
C SER A 142 -3.38 5.99 -1.09
N CYS A 143 -3.18 6.40 -2.35
CA CYS A 143 -1.87 6.76 -2.92
C CYS A 143 -1.55 8.27 -2.82
N ALA A 144 -2.45 9.11 -2.33
CA ALA A 144 -2.29 10.56 -2.24
C ALA A 144 -1.29 10.94 -1.14
N ILE A 145 0.02 10.70 -1.41
CA ILE A 145 1.09 10.95 -0.44
C ILE A 145 1.11 12.45 -0.09
N PRO A 146 0.94 12.80 1.20
CA PRO A 146 0.93 14.18 1.62
C PRO A 146 2.18 14.93 1.15
N ILE A 147 2.03 16.18 0.73
CA ILE A 147 3.08 17.04 0.19
C ILE A 147 3.45 16.69 -1.26
N ALA A 148 3.68 15.42 -1.55
CA ALA A 148 4.06 14.97 -2.88
C ALA A 148 2.89 15.08 -3.87
N TYR A 149 1.68 14.80 -3.42
CA TYR A 149 0.42 15.12 -4.09
C TYR A 149 -0.33 16.15 -3.23
N ARG A 150 -0.71 17.28 -3.81
CA ARG A 150 -1.21 18.44 -3.04
C ARG A 150 -2.71 18.45 -2.84
N ASP A 151 -3.43 17.66 -3.64
CA ASP A 151 -4.87 17.55 -3.52
C ASP A 151 -5.28 16.42 -2.57
N TYR A 152 -6.49 16.52 -2.07
CA TYR A 152 -7.08 15.54 -1.17
C TYR A 152 -8.32 14.94 -1.83
N PRO A 153 -8.22 13.71 -2.40
CA PRO A 153 -9.39 13.04 -2.96
C PRO A 153 -10.50 12.92 -1.90
N ILE A 154 -11.73 13.13 -2.33
CA ILE A 154 -12.91 13.10 -1.45
C ILE A 154 -13.57 11.72 -1.59
N ILE A 155 -13.71 11.00 -0.48
CA ILE A 155 -14.44 9.73 -0.39
C ILE A 155 -15.54 9.87 0.65
N ASN A 156 -16.81 9.69 0.25
CA ASN A 156 -17.98 9.85 1.13
C ASN A 156 -17.93 11.17 1.89
N ASP A 157 -17.74 12.28 1.18
CA ASP A 157 -17.64 13.65 1.70
C ASP A 157 -16.46 13.91 2.66
N ILE A 158 -15.53 12.99 2.77
CA ILE A 158 -14.34 13.13 3.61
C ILE A 158 -13.10 13.27 2.72
N ALA A 159 -12.33 14.34 2.95
CA ALA A 159 -11.07 14.56 2.28
C ALA A 159 -9.99 13.60 2.84
N MET A 160 -9.35 12.86 1.94
CA MET A 160 -8.44 11.76 2.26
C MET A 160 -7.02 12.05 1.78
N THR A 161 -6.08 11.39 2.43
CA THR A 161 -4.68 11.29 2.01
C THR A 161 -4.16 9.87 2.19
N ASP A 162 -2.90 9.60 1.83
CA ASP A 162 -2.27 8.27 1.87
C ASP A 162 -2.50 7.55 3.21
N GLY A 163 -2.99 6.32 3.13
CA GLY A 163 -3.30 5.50 4.30
C GLY A 163 -2.10 5.21 5.18
N GLY A 164 -0.89 5.18 4.61
CA GLY A 164 0.33 4.97 5.35
C GLY A 164 0.74 6.13 6.27
N VAL A 165 -0.05 7.20 6.36
CA VAL A 165 0.11 8.24 7.39
C VAL A 165 -0.41 7.73 8.73
N ALA A 166 -1.62 7.19 8.77
CA ALA A 166 -2.26 6.71 10.00
C ALA A 166 -1.97 5.22 10.25
N ASP A 167 -2.04 4.37 9.21
CA ASP A 167 -1.80 2.93 9.35
C ASP A 167 -1.09 2.39 8.10
N SER A 168 0.22 2.19 8.21
CA SER A 168 1.05 1.70 7.10
C SER A 168 0.96 0.17 6.91
N ILE A 169 0.60 -0.58 7.96
CA ILE A 169 0.52 -2.04 7.99
C ILE A 169 -0.71 -2.44 8.84
N PRO A 170 -1.90 -2.54 8.25
CA PRO A 170 -3.17 -2.69 8.96
C PRO A 170 -3.39 -4.09 9.57
N VAL A 171 -2.34 -4.69 10.13
CA VAL A 171 -2.36 -6.03 10.72
C VAL A 171 -3.18 -6.07 12.01
N ILE A 172 -3.07 -5.02 12.85
CA ILE A 172 -3.84 -4.91 14.09
C ILE A 172 -5.33 -4.79 13.76
N LYS A 173 -5.67 -3.97 12.75
CA LYS A 173 -7.06 -3.84 12.30
C LYS A 173 -7.61 -5.13 11.72
N ALA A 174 -6.81 -5.87 10.97
CA ALA A 174 -7.21 -7.19 10.47
C ALA A 174 -7.54 -8.15 11.62
N TYR A 175 -6.71 -8.18 12.66
CA TYR A 175 -6.96 -8.97 13.87
C TYR A 175 -8.21 -8.52 14.62
N GLU A 176 -8.42 -7.21 14.82
CA GLU A 176 -9.63 -6.64 15.44
C GLU A 176 -10.90 -7.00 14.68
N MET A 177 -10.81 -7.16 13.36
CA MET A 177 -11.91 -7.62 12.49
C MET A 177 -12.06 -9.15 12.45
N GLY A 178 -11.39 -9.87 13.35
CA GLY A 178 -11.56 -11.32 13.56
C GLY A 178 -10.58 -12.21 12.81
N ALA A 179 -9.60 -11.66 12.07
CA ALA A 179 -8.56 -12.49 11.44
C ALA A 179 -7.69 -13.18 12.52
N ARG A 180 -7.42 -14.47 12.33
CA ARG A 180 -6.56 -15.26 13.22
C ARG A 180 -5.43 -15.98 12.47
N GLU A 181 -5.50 -15.99 11.14
CA GLU A 181 -4.39 -16.34 10.27
C GLU A 181 -4.17 -15.18 9.28
N ILE A 182 -3.02 -14.51 9.40
CA ILE A 182 -2.69 -13.31 8.64
C ILE A 182 -1.37 -13.50 7.93
N THR A 183 -1.37 -13.34 6.62
CA THR A 183 -0.14 -13.22 5.84
C THR A 183 0.15 -11.74 5.61
N VAL A 184 1.36 -11.29 5.93
CA VAL A 184 1.78 -9.89 5.78
C VAL A 184 2.89 -9.79 4.76
N ILE A 185 2.69 -8.99 3.70
CA ILE A 185 3.75 -8.63 2.75
C ILE A 185 4.28 -7.26 3.15
N LEU A 186 5.54 -7.21 3.59
CA LEU A 186 6.24 -5.99 3.97
C LEU A 186 6.95 -5.34 2.77
N SER A 187 7.15 -4.03 2.85
CA SER A 187 7.93 -3.24 1.88
C SER A 187 9.36 -2.94 2.35
N GLN A 188 9.71 -3.40 3.54
CA GLN A 188 11.02 -3.27 4.18
C GLN A 188 11.50 -4.63 4.69
N CYS A 189 12.82 -4.78 4.79
CA CYS A 189 13.43 -5.98 5.37
C CYS A 189 12.97 -6.19 6.82
N LEU A 190 12.99 -7.44 7.27
CA LEU A 190 12.79 -7.74 8.69
C LEU A 190 13.80 -6.99 9.55
N GLY A 191 13.35 -6.55 10.73
CA GLY A 191 14.17 -5.75 11.65
C GLY A 191 14.15 -4.25 11.37
N TYR A 192 13.58 -3.79 10.26
CA TYR A 192 13.44 -2.35 10.04
C TYR A 192 12.50 -1.72 11.08
N ARG A 193 12.95 -0.60 11.64
CA ARG A 193 12.16 0.26 12.53
C ARG A 193 12.10 1.68 11.98
N LYS A 194 10.90 2.23 11.92
CA LYS A 194 10.72 3.60 11.44
C LYS A 194 11.21 4.58 12.48
N LYS A 195 12.05 5.54 12.06
CA LYS A 195 12.53 6.63 12.91
C LYS A 195 11.55 7.81 12.89
N PRO A 196 11.45 8.57 14.01
CA PRO A 196 10.68 9.81 14.04
C PRO A 196 11.13 10.81 12.97
N SER A 197 10.24 11.75 12.61
CA SER A 197 10.56 12.81 11.66
C SER A 197 11.73 13.67 12.18
N LYS A 198 12.70 13.91 11.31
CA LYS A 198 13.82 14.83 11.62
C LYS A 198 13.45 16.32 11.51
N ALA A 199 12.30 16.64 10.92
CA ALA A 199 11.84 18.01 10.69
C ALA A 199 10.36 18.18 11.11
N PRO A 200 10.02 18.04 12.41
CA PRO A 200 8.63 18.17 12.86
C PRO A 200 8.05 19.57 12.62
N TRP A 201 8.88 20.60 12.62
CA TRP A 201 8.49 21.97 12.31
C TRP A 201 7.96 22.11 10.87
N LEU A 202 8.54 21.39 9.91
CA LEU A 202 8.07 21.39 8.53
C LEU A 202 6.67 20.76 8.42
N THR A 203 6.43 19.63 9.10
CA THR A 203 5.12 19.01 9.18
C THR A 203 4.09 19.99 9.73
N LYS A 204 4.41 20.69 10.85
CA LYS A 204 3.52 21.69 11.45
C LYS A 204 3.22 22.84 10.50
N LYS A 205 4.23 23.35 9.79
CA LYS A 205 4.07 24.45 8.82
C LYS A 205 3.17 24.03 7.64
N MET A 206 3.37 22.83 7.12
CA MET A 206 2.67 22.34 5.92
C MET A 206 1.21 21.99 6.17
N TYR A 207 0.90 21.42 7.34
CA TYR A 207 -0.46 21.04 7.72
C TYR A 207 -1.08 21.96 8.76
N LYS A 208 -0.71 23.26 8.78
CA LYS A 208 -1.14 24.22 9.80
C LYS A 208 -2.67 24.25 10.02
N ASN A 209 -3.45 23.96 8.98
CA ASN A 209 -4.91 23.94 9.02
C ASN A 209 -5.49 22.59 9.50
N TYR A 210 -4.65 21.56 9.69
CA TYR A 210 -5.08 20.20 10.03
C TYR A 210 -4.30 19.66 11.25
N PRO A 211 -4.60 20.14 12.46
CA PRO A 211 -3.86 19.79 13.66
C PRO A 211 -3.86 18.27 13.97
N ALA A 212 -4.96 17.58 13.70
CA ALA A 212 -5.02 16.13 13.88
C ALA A 212 -4.09 15.40 12.91
N LEU A 213 -4.03 15.82 11.63
CA LEU A 213 -3.10 15.25 10.65
C LEU A 213 -1.64 15.50 11.04
N ILE A 214 -1.32 16.68 11.63
CA ILE A 214 0.01 16.94 12.19
C ILE A 214 0.36 15.89 13.23
N GLN A 215 -0.50 15.68 14.22
CA GLN A 215 -0.25 14.71 15.29
C GLN A 215 -0.07 13.29 14.75
N THR A 216 -0.95 12.86 13.83
CA THR A 216 -0.85 11.54 13.21
C THR A 216 0.46 11.39 12.43
N THR A 217 0.85 12.40 11.64
CA THR A 217 2.09 12.38 10.86
C THR A 217 3.33 12.30 11.76
N LEU A 218 3.36 13.03 12.86
CA LEU A 218 4.45 12.99 13.84
C LEU A 218 4.52 11.64 14.57
N ASN A 219 3.38 11.03 14.86
CA ASN A 219 3.29 9.72 15.50
C ASN A 219 3.43 8.52 14.55
N ARG A 220 3.59 8.75 13.25
CA ARG A 220 3.67 7.70 12.23
C ARG A 220 4.73 6.62 12.53
N ALA A 221 5.85 7.01 13.12
CA ALA A 221 6.89 6.06 13.50
C ALA A 221 6.42 5.10 14.60
N ASN A 222 5.71 5.62 15.60
CA ASN A 222 5.16 4.83 16.71
C ASN A 222 4.09 3.85 16.19
N PHE A 223 3.18 4.31 15.34
CA PHE A 223 2.14 3.44 14.74
C PHE A 223 2.76 2.31 13.91
N TYR A 224 3.72 2.64 13.04
CA TYR A 224 4.44 1.66 12.25
C TYR A 224 5.14 0.61 13.12
N ASN A 225 5.89 1.07 14.12
CA ASN A 225 6.65 0.17 15.00
C ASN A 225 5.73 -0.69 15.86
N LYS A 226 4.58 -0.19 16.29
CA LYS A 226 3.53 -0.97 16.98
C LYS A 226 3.01 -2.11 16.10
N SER A 227 2.78 -1.87 14.81
CA SER A 227 2.39 -2.93 13.86
C SER A 227 3.50 -3.97 13.70
N ILE A 228 4.77 -3.55 13.64
CA ILE A 228 5.90 -4.49 13.59
C ILE A 228 6.01 -5.30 14.90
N ASP A 229 5.82 -4.67 16.06
CA ASP A 229 5.81 -5.38 17.34
C ASP A 229 4.71 -6.45 17.41
N PHE A 230 3.51 -6.11 16.91
CA PHE A 230 2.41 -7.06 16.80
C PHE A 230 2.73 -8.23 15.84
N ILE A 231 3.36 -7.95 14.71
CA ILE A 231 3.77 -9.00 13.73
C ILE A 231 4.79 -9.95 14.36
N MET A 232 5.74 -9.42 15.13
CA MET A 232 6.81 -10.21 15.73
C MET A 232 6.38 -10.96 17.00
N ASN A 233 5.35 -10.47 17.69
CA ASN A 233 4.82 -11.03 18.93
C ASN A 233 3.29 -11.02 18.89
N PRO A 234 2.66 -11.85 18.01
CA PRO A 234 1.22 -11.88 17.89
C PRO A 234 0.56 -12.49 19.14
N PRO A 235 -0.71 -12.20 19.39
CA PRO A 235 -1.49 -12.90 20.39
C PRO A 235 -1.48 -14.43 20.15
N SER A 236 -1.62 -15.21 21.21
CA SER A 236 -1.53 -16.68 21.18
C SER A 236 -2.61 -17.33 20.27
N ASP A 237 -3.70 -16.62 20.01
CA ASP A 237 -4.79 -17.03 19.13
C ASP A 237 -4.63 -16.58 17.66
N CYS A 238 -3.48 -15.96 17.32
CA CYS A 238 -3.21 -15.42 15.99
C CYS A 238 -1.90 -15.94 15.40
N LYS A 239 -1.98 -16.53 14.22
CA LYS A 239 -0.81 -16.93 13.43
C LYS A 239 -0.49 -15.87 12.39
N ILE A 240 0.77 -15.42 12.33
CA ILE A 240 1.23 -14.47 11.31
C ILE A 240 2.32 -15.10 10.44
N ASN A 241 2.08 -15.11 9.13
CA ASN A 241 3.04 -15.49 8.12
C ASN A 241 3.65 -14.21 7.52
N ILE A 242 4.99 -14.10 7.48
CA ILE A 242 5.68 -12.89 7.04
C ILE A 242 6.39 -13.12 5.71
N ILE A 243 6.14 -12.24 4.75
CA ILE A 243 6.86 -12.15 3.48
C ILE A 243 7.52 -10.77 3.45
N ALA A 244 8.85 -10.73 3.50
CA ALA A 244 9.61 -9.49 3.58
C ALA A 244 10.75 -9.47 2.57
N PRO A 245 11.13 -8.29 2.04
CA PRO A 245 12.30 -8.16 1.20
C PRO A 245 13.56 -8.67 1.89
N PRO A 246 14.49 -9.30 1.17
CA PRO A 246 15.79 -9.70 1.70
C PRO A 246 16.65 -8.47 2.04
N THR A 247 17.70 -8.67 2.84
CA THR A 247 18.54 -7.57 3.35
C THR A 247 19.28 -6.79 2.27
N ASN A 248 19.50 -7.38 1.09
CA ASN A 248 20.10 -6.73 -0.08
C ASN A 248 19.09 -5.98 -0.98
N PHE A 249 17.84 -5.84 -0.57
CA PHE A 249 16.82 -5.08 -1.29
C PHE A 249 17.15 -3.58 -1.30
N LYS A 250 17.38 -3.02 -2.49
CA LYS A 250 17.89 -1.64 -2.67
C LYS A 250 16.83 -0.63 -3.14
N VAL A 251 15.57 -1.06 -3.34
CA VAL A 251 14.53 -0.14 -3.84
C VAL A 251 14.11 0.84 -2.75
N GLY A 252 14.29 2.12 -3.02
CA GLY A 252 13.78 3.23 -2.20
C GLY A 252 12.38 3.68 -2.66
N ARG A 253 11.79 4.64 -1.94
CA ARG A 253 10.44 5.17 -2.27
C ARG A 253 10.39 5.93 -3.60
N THR A 254 11.50 6.45 -4.06
CA THR A 254 11.62 7.29 -5.25
C THR A 254 12.59 6.71 -6.27
N THR A 255 12.92 5.42 -6.17
CA THR A 255 13.79 4.73 -7.11
C THR A 255 13.15 4.71 -8.51
N GLN A 256 13.87 5.21 -9.52
CA GLN A 256 13.45 5.23 -10.92
C GLN A 256 14.40 4.43 -11.84
N LYS A 257 15.46 3.82 -11.28
CA LYS A 257 16.39 3.01 -12.05
C LYS A 257 15.77 1.65 -12.35
N PHE A 258 15.54 1.37 -13.64
CA PHE A 258 14.87 0.16 -14.12
C PHE A 258 15.52 -1.12 -13.55
N GLU A 259 16.87 -1.25 -13.62
CA GLU A 259 17.57 -2.46 -13.17
C GLU A 259 17.35 -2.72 -11.68
N VAL A 260 17.28 -1.66 -10.86
CA VAL A 260 17.04 -1.76 -9.41
C VAL A 260 15.60 -2.20 -9.15
N LEU A 261 14.62 -1.64 -9.89
CA LEU A 261 13.22 -2.02 -9.79
C LEU A 261 12.99 -3.45 -10.25
N ASN A 262 13.55 -3.83 -11.41
CA ASN A 262 13.44 -5.19 -11.94
C ASN A 262 14.08 -6.22 -11.00
N SER A 263 15.24 -5.92 -10.41
CA SER A 263 15.83 -6.75 -9.37
C SER A 263 14.92 -6.88 -8.15
N GLY A 264 14.28 -5.79 -7.71
CA GLY A 264 13.34 -5.80 -6.59
C GLY A 264 12.09 -6.65 -6.87
N TYR A 265 11.58 -6.63 -8.10
CA TYR A 265 10.49 -7.49 -8.55
C TYR A 265 10.87 -8.96 -8.46
N ASN A 266 12.02 -9.33 -9.04
CA ASN A 266 12.52 -10.72 -9.04
C ASN A 266 12.76 -11.24 -7.62
N MET A 267 13.25 -10.39 -6.71
CA MET A 267 13.35 -10.74 -5.28
C MET A 267 11.97 -11.07 -4.68
N GLY A 268 10.91 -10.37 -5.08
CA GLY A 268 9.54 -10.68 -4.70
C GLY A 268 9.09 -12.05 -5.21
N VAL A 269 9.32 -12.33 -6.48
CA VAL A 269 9.02 -13.62 -7.12
C VAL A 269 9.74 -14.77 -6.41
N ASP A 270 11.05 -14.62 -6.16
CA ASP A 270 11.86 -15.69 -5.52
C ASP A 270 11.44 -15.90 -4.06
N THR A 271 11.10 -14.83 -3.35
CA THR A 271 10.60 -14.92 -1.97
C THR A 271 9.24 -15.62 -1.92
N ALA A 272 8.37 -15.37 -2.90
CA ALA A 272 7.07 -16.06 -3.00
C ALA A 272 7.25 -17.55 -3.28
N LYS A 273 8.14 -17.95 -4.20
CA LYS A 273 8.46 -19.35 -4.46
C LYS A 273 8.97 -20.06 -3.19
N ALA A 274 9.89 -19.42 -2.47
CA ALA A 274 10.42 -19.96 -1.21
C ALA A 274 9.33 -20.04 -0.11
N PHE A 275 8.36 -19.14 -0.11
CA PHE A 275 7.22 -19.19 0.80
C PHE A 275 6.28 -20.35 0.48
N LEU A 276 5.99 -20.58 -0.80
CA LEU A 276 5.09 -21.65 -1.25
C LEU A 276 5.68 -23.05 -1.16
N ALA A 277 7.01 -23.18 -1.05
CA ALA A 277 7.71 -24.44 -0.92
C ALA A 277 7.76 -24.97 0.53
N LYS A 278 7.25 -24.21 1.51
CA LYS A 278 7.19 -24.59 2.94
C LYS A 278 5.92 -25.37 3.25
#